data_b2bebc31008df6494318b0236f2a241e
#
_entry.id   b2bebc31008df6494318b0236f2a241e
#
_cell.length_a   1.000
_cell.length_b   1.000
_cell.length_c   1.000
_cell.angle_alpha   90.00
_cell.angle_beta   90.00
_cell.angle_gamma   90.00
#
_symmetry.space_group_name_H-M   'P 1'
#
loop_
_entity.id
_entity.type
_entity.pdbx_description
1 polymer ?
#
loop_
_entity_poly.entity_id
_entity_poly.type
_entity_poly.pdbx_seq_one_letter_code
_entity_poly.pdbx_strand_id
1 'polypeptide(L)'
;MKKFTLSTYITFVFAALLHALPVAATEPIQPLLAELTRPNALLVGAEESPALVPVDDQATNEPGESAPVTALFSLEELRDSGDAASDLELPDVGLPISDIPLTLNSKVEYFLYYFQTSGKPSFSRWLSHSSRYIPMMKEILKREGMPEDLVYVAMIESGFQMHARSWASAVGPWQFMSETGRRYALRIDQWIDERKDPVKATSAAALYLKELYGMFKGDWYLAAAGYNAGENKIMRAISMYNTSDFWEISRGSYLKRETKEYVPKLLAAAIIAKDPARYGFTDIAYLTPIEYDTVTIPSRTNLDLVAKLTGTTYEAIKELNPDLRHWCTPPNYPDYSLKIPKGSKQQFETEYAKVPEDQRYTERVLYSRYQARKRDSLKSVARRFGTSPAILAELNGLNAKSRVAGKSLLVPVKQTVDFSHEGRAPRTAAAGKGNFAKYYTVKHGDTLSSLAKRFNVSTKLLSAWNNMKAKVALKPGRRIIIAKFTEKNGKMAPAEPKS
;
A
#
# COMPACT_ATOMS: atom_id res chain seq x y z
N MET A 1 -56.54 24.24 -40.90
CA MET A 1 -56.53 24.52 -42.35
C MET A 1 -55.09 24.39 -42.87
N LYS A 2 -54.97 23.49 -43.87
CA LYS A 2 -53.94 23.37 -44.93
C LYS A 2 -52.48 23.23 -44.46
N LYS A 3 -51.78 22.03 -44.52
CA LYS A 3 -51.37 21.25 -45.71
C LYS A 3 -50.36 22.00 -46.61
N PHE A 4 -49.18 21.40 -46.78
CA PHE A 4 -48.47 20.93 -48.00
C PHE A 4 -46.99 20.73 -47.65
N THR A 5 -46.38 19.60 -47.65
CA THR A 5 -45.85 18.58 -48.59
C THR A 5 -44.93 19.13 -49.71
N LEU A 6 -43.81 18.42 -49.89
CA LEU A 6 -43.06 17.95 -51.06
C LEU A 6 -41.55 18.20 -50.92
N SER A 7 -40.68 17.20 -50.72
CA SER A 7 -40.15 16.24 -51.71
C SER A 7 -39.40 16.85 -52.89
N THR A 8 -38.13 16.60 -53.04
CA THR A 8 -37.55 16.13 -54.31
C THR A 8 -36.07 15.68 -54.18
N TYR A 9 -35.81 14.50 -54.72
CA TYR A 9 -34.56 13.83 -55.11
C TYR A 9 -33.55 14.71 -55.83
N ILE A 10 -32.24 14.45 -55.63
CA ILE A 10 -31.26 14.48 -56.74
C ILE A 10 -30.22 13.38 -56.48
N THR A 11 -30.29 12.34 -57.33
CA THR A 11 -29.27 11.34 -57.60
C THR A 11 -28.27 11.88 -58.58
N PHE A 12 -26.96 11.76 -58.31
CA PHE A 12 -25.95 11.80 -59.37
C PHE A 12 -24.90 10.72 -59.18
N VAL A 13 -24.83 9.88 -60.18
CA VAL A 13 -23.85 8.84 -60.48
C VAL A 13 -22.60 9.53 -61.03
N PHE A 14 -21.43 9.14 -60.61
CA PHE A 14 -20.23 9.16 -61.45
C PHE A 14 -19.34 7.95 -61.17
N ALA A 15 -18.95 7.34 -62.27
CA ALA A 15 -18.24 6.07 -62.36
C ALA A 15 -16.71 6.26 -62.33
N ALA A 16 -16.04 5.26 -61.86
CA ALA A 16 -14.78 4.65 -62.26
C ALA A 16 -13.57 5.56 -62.58
N LEU A 17 -12.53 5.34 -61.75
CA LEU A 17 -11.14 5.26 -62.24
C LEU A 17 -10.36 4.27 -61.38
N LEU A 18 -10.14 3.09 -61.94
CA LEU A 18 -9.13 2.13 -61.50
C LEU A 18 -7.74 2.74 -61.70
N HIS A 19 -6.96 2.87 -60.64
CA HIS A 19 -5.50 2.83 -60.74
C HIS A 19 -4.98 1.83 -59.73
N ALA A 20 -4.36 0.79 -60.27
CA ALA A 20 -3.69 -0.26 -59.53
C ALA A 20 -2.49 0.32 -58.76
N LEU A 21 -2.44 0.07 -57.45
CA LEU A 21 -1.24 0.14 -56.65
C LEU A 21 -0.84 -1.27 -56.21
N PRO A 22 0.46 -1.58 -56.10
CA PRO A 22 0.94 -2.94 -56.00
C PRO A 22 0.59 -3.57 -54.64
N VAL A 23 0.28 -4.87 -54.69
CA VAL A 23 0.14 -5.78 -53.55
C VAL A 23 1.48 -5.84 -52.83
N ALA A 24 1.57 -5.17 -51.66
CA ALA A 24 2.66 -5.41 -50.74
C ALA A 24 2.40 -6.74 -50.05
N ALA A 25 3.36 -7.64 -50.18
CA ALA A 25 3.36 -8.96 -49.65
C ALA A 25 3.09 -8.95 -48.12
N THR A 26 2.11 -9.72 -47.71
CA THR A 26 1.86 -10.05 -46.30
C THR A 26 3.03 -10.91 -45.79
N GLU A 27 3.92 -10.33 -45.00
CA GLU A 27 4.90 -11.08 -44.24
C GLU A 27 4.21 -11.95 -43.17
N PRO A 28 4.69 -13.17 -42.94
CA PRO A 28 4.05 -14.12 -42.01
C PRO A 28 4.28 -13.69 -40.55
N ILE A 29 3.21 -13.81 -39.74
CA ILE A 29 3.10 -13.48 -38.32
C ILE A 29 3.99 -14.35 -37.38
N GLN A 30 5.02 -15.01 -37.88
CA GLN A 30 5.84 -15.97 -37.10
C GLN A 30 6.97 -15.36 -36.20
N PRO A 31 7.47 -14.15 -36.32
CA PRO A 31 8.50 -13.67 -35.36
C PRO A 31 7.96 -13.27 -34.00
N LEU A 32 6.63 -13.05 -33.84
CA LEU A 32 6.08 -12.49 -32.59
C LEU A 32 5.99 -13.51 -31.43
N LEU A 33 5.90 -14.78 -31.73
CA LEU A 33 5.82 -15.86 -30.72
C LEU A 33 7.19 -16.24 -30.13
N ALA A 34 8.27 -16.00 -30.86
CA ALA A 34 9.62 -16.33 -30.39
C ALA A 34 10.17 -15.34 -29.35
N GLU A 35 9.68 -14.07 -29.34
CA GLU A 35 10.08 -13.09 -28.32
C GLU A 35 9.35 -13.26 -27.00
N LEU A 36 8.16 -13.88 -26.99
CA LEU A 36 7.41 -14.17 -25.78
C LEU A 36 8.05 -15.23 -24.86
N THR A 37 9.01 -16.00 -25.40
CA THR A 37 9.69 -17.06 -24.65
C THR A 37 11.02 -16.63 -24.02
N ARG A 38 11.47 -15.39 -24.22
CA ARG A 38 12.67 -14.87 -23.53
C ARG A 38 12.29 -14.48 -22.10
N PRO A 39 12.93 -15.06 -21.06
CA PRO A 39 12.66 -14.68 -19.69
C PRO A 39 13.11 -13.23 -19.45
N ASN A 40 12.18 -12.35 -19.10
CA ASN A 40 12.51 -11.03 -18.57
C ASN A 40 13.24 -11.20 -17.24
N ALA A 41 14.52 -10.88 -17.21
CA ALA A 41 15.36 -10.99 -16.05
C ALA A 41 15.39 -9.67 -15.29
N LEU A 42 14.90 -9.67 -14.06
CA LEU A 42 15.08 -8.57 -13.13
C LEU A 42 16.16 -8.89 -12.10
N LEU A 43 17.15 -8.02 -11.97
CA LEU A 43 18.20 -8.10 -10.96
C LEU A 43 17.63 -7.67 -9.60
N VAL A 44 17.59 -8.59 -8.64
CA VAL A 44 17.27 -8.30 -7.23
C VAL A 44 18.58 -8.33 -6.44
N GLY A 45 19.00 -7.20 -5.91
CA GLY A 45 20.15 -7.11 -5.00
C GLY A 45 19.83 -7.81 -3.68
N ALA A 46 20.64 -8.79 -3.28
CA ALA A 46 20.48 -9.47 -2.00
C ALA A 46 21.69 -9.15 -1.10
N GLU A 47 21.42 -8.57 0.07
CA GLU A 47 22.27 -8.73 1.24
C GLU A 47 21.58 -9.68 2.23
N GLU A 48 22.36 -10.71 2.62
CA GLU A 48 22.19 -11.71 3.68
C GLU A 48 20.88 -12.48 3.82
N SER A 49 21.00 -13.80 3.55
CA SER A 49 20.07 -14.91 3.83
C SER A 49 19.99 -15.24 5.33
N PRO A 50 19.08 -16.08 5.84
CA PRO A 50 18.19 -17.02 5.17
C PRO A 50 16.81 -17.17 5.82
N ALA A 51 15.81 -16.76 5.20
CA ALA A 51 14.47 -17.33 5.26
C ALA A 51 13.76 -16.77 4.03
N LEU A 52 13.08 -17.62 3.27
CA LEU A 52 12.21 -17.20 2.21
C LEU A 52 11.10 -16.33 2.80
N VAL A 53 11.39 -15.06 2.95
CA VAL A 53 10.37 -14.03 3.14
C VAL A 53 9.88 -13.72 1.74
N PRO A 54 8.57 -13.68 1.47
CA PRO A 54 8.07 -13.14 0.21
C PRO A 54 8.71 -11.78 0.03
N VAL A 55 9.48 -11.60 -1.02
CA VAL A 55 10.01 -10.28 -1.38
C VAL A 55 8.80 -9.45 -1.75
N ASP A 56 8.38 -8.59 -0.84
CA ASP A 56 7.52 -7.47 -1.18
C ASP A 56 8.25 -6.70 -2.28
N ASP A 57 7.59 -6.47 -3.41
CA ASP A 57 8.13 -5.73 -4.54
C ASP A 57 8.92 -4.52 -4.01
N GLN A 58 10.21 -4.49 -4.30
CA GLN A 58 11.04 -3.36 -3.96
C GLN A 58 10.42 -2.14 -4.62
N ALA A 59 9.85 -1.27 -3.79
CA ALA A 59 9.77 0.14 -4.15
C ALA A 59 11.15 0.52 -4.66
N THR A 60 11.22 1.10 -5.85
CA THR A 60 12.41 1.75 -6.35
C THR A 60 12.97 2.60 -5.23
N ASN A 61 14.06 2.16 -4.62
CA ASN A 61 14.78 2.93 -3.61
C ASN A 61 15.35 4.15 -4.30
N GLU A 62 14.60 5.22 -4.35
CA GLU A 62 15.20 6.54 -4.33
C GLU A 62 15.89 6.67 -2.97
N PRO A 63 17.18 7.00 -2.89
CA PRO A 63 17.88 7.11 -1.63
C PRO A 63 17.31 8.30 -0.86
N GLY A 64 16.50 8.05 0.17
CA GLY A 64 16.04 9.08 1.09
C GLY A 64 14.63 8.95 1.70
N GLU A 65 13.83 7.93 1.40
CA GLU A 65 12.40 7.94 1.79
C GLU A 65 11.93 6.74 2.61
N SER A 66 12.48 6.50 3.77
CA SER A 66 11.93 5.51 4.70
C SER A 66 11.79 5.99 6.14
N ALA A 67 11.39 7.25 6.34
CA ALA A 67 10.88 7.67 7.64
C ALA A 67 9.34 7.76 7.57
N PRO A 68 8.60 7.12 8.49
CA PRO A 68 7.16 7.33 8.57
C PRO A 68 6.91 8.82 8.81
N VAL A 69 5.95 9.39 8.09
CA VAL A 69 5.54 10.80 8.20
C VAL A 69 5.14 11.18 9.64
N THR A 70 4.85 10.19 10.48
CA THR A 70 4.60 10.32 11.92
C THR A 70 5.84 10.51 12.79
N ALA A 71 7.06 10.33 12.26
CA ALA A 71 8.31 10.55 12.99
C ALA A 71 8.86 11.98 12.78
N LEU A 72 7.98 12.96 12.67
CA LEU A 72 8.37 14.36 12.54
C LEU A 72 8.62 14.97 13.92
N PHE A 73 9.81 15.50 14.06
CA PHE A 73 10.44 16.25 15.14
C PHE A 73 9.56 16.74 16.30
N SER A 74 10.10 16.72 17.51
CA SER A 74 9.43 17.20 18.72
C SER A 74 9.38 18.75 18.75
N LEU A 75 8.33 19.31 19.35
CA LEU A 75 8.23 20.77 19.62
C LEU A 75 9.46 21.30 20.39
N GLU A 76 10.12 20.45 21.17
CA GLU A 76 11.33 20.77 21.91
C GLU A 76 12.55 20.92 21.00
N GLU A 77 12.68 20.12 19.95
CA GLU A 77 13.79 20.22 18.99
C GLU A 77 13.75 21.51 18.17
N LEU A 78 12.55 22.08 17.96
CA LEU A 78 12.40 23.38 17.27
C LEU A 78 12.54 24.59 18.22
N ARG A 79 12.28 24.41 19.52
CA ARG A 79 12.60 25.45 20.53
C ARG A 79 14.11 25.57 20.76
N ASP A 80 14.85 24.48 20.67
CA ASP A 80 16.31 24.45 20.86
C ASP A 80 17.08 24.93 19.61
N SER A 81 16.47 24.95 18.43
CA SER A 81 17.11 25.38 17.19
C SER A 81 17.25 26.91 17.06
N GLY A 82 16.77 27.68 18.03
CA GLY A 82 17.05 29.12 18.12
C GLY A 82 16.67 29.97 16.90
N ASP A 83 16.01 29.39 15.92
CA ASP A 83 15.63 30.09 14.70
C ASP A 83 14.32 30.86 14.91
N ALA A 84 14.46 32.13 14.70
CA ALA A 84 13.50 33.18 14.89
C ALA A 84 12.16 32.85 14.21
N ALA A 85 11.16 32.47 15.02
CA ALA A 85 9.76 32.43 14.63
C ALA A 85 9.18 33.85 14.36
N SER A 86 10.05 34.87 14.33
CA SER A 86 9.67 36.28 14.29
C SER A 86 9.45 36.88 12.90
N ASP A 87 9.89 36.20 11.82
CA ASP A 87 10.00 36.85 10.50
C ASP A 87 9.06 36.30 9.41
N LEU A 88 8.24 35.28 9.71
CA LEU A 88 7.19 34.85 8.80
C LEU A 88 5.86 35.50 9.21
N GLU A 89 5.54 36.61 8.58
CA GLU A 89 4.19 37.18 8.65
C GLU A 89 3.23 36.16 8.00
N LEU A 90 2.34 35.56 8.80
CA LEU A 90 1.19 34.84 8.26
C LEU A 90 0.33 35.85 7.50
N PRO A 91 -0.09 35.55 6.26
CA PRO A 91 -0.91 36.50 5.50
C PRO A 91 -2.17 36.87 6.32
N ASP A 92 -2.37 38.18 6.54
CA ASP A 92 -3.59 38.72 7.19
C ASP A 92 -4.78 38.59 6.22
N VAL A 93 -5.24 37.37 6.01
CA VAL A 93 -6.33 37.06 5.08
C VAL A 93 -7.15 35.93 5.63
N GLY A 94 -8.45 36.02 5.48
CA GLY A 94 -9.41 35.04 5.97
C GLY A 94 -9.11 33.59 5.55
N LEU A 95 -9.55 32.65 6.37
CA LEU A 95 -9.42 31.22 6.10
C LEU A 95 -10.08 30.85 4.75
N PRO A 96 -9.53 29.89 4.00
CA PRO A 96 -10.13 29.42 2.75
C PRO A 96 -11.50 28.78 3.02
N ILE A 97 -12.37 28.79 1.99
CA ILE A 97 -13.65 28.07 2.04
C ILE A 97 -13.37 26.58 2.22
N SER A 98 -14.03 25.94 3.18
CA SER A 98 -13.87 24.53 3.52
C SER A 98 -15.20 23.91 3.92
N ASP A 99 -15.38 22.64 3.60
CA ASP A 99 -16.55 21.83 3.98
C ASP A 99 -16.35 21.08 5.32
N ILE A 100 -15.17 21.25 5.94
CA ILE A 100 -14.92 20.93 7.35
C ILE A 100 -14.60 22.23 8.10
N PRO A 101 -14.92 22.33 9.41
CA PRO A 101 -14.55 23.51 10.19
C PRO A 101 -13.05 23.78 10.14
N LEU A 102 -12.66 25.03 9.89
CA LEU A 102 -11.28 25.48 10.03
C LEU A 102 -11.16 26.41 11.23
N THR A 103 -10.18 26.16 12.07
CA THR A 103 -9.83 26.99 13.22
C THR A 103 -8.37 27.40 13.11
N LEU A 104 -8.11 28.69 13.26
CA LEU A 104 -6.75 29.21 13.40
C LEU A 104 -6.47 29.46 14.90
N ASN A 105 -5.48 28.78 15.41
CA ASN A 105 -4.95 28.94 16.76
C ASN A 105 -3.47 28.66 16.79
N SER A 106 -2.78 28.94 17.87
CA SER A 106 -1.33 28.81 18.00
C SER A 106 -0.76 27.41 17.59
N LYS A 107 -1.54 26.32 17.75
CA LYS A 107 -1.12 24.99 17.33
C LYS A 107 -1.23 24.81 15.80
N VAL A 108 -2.25 25.37 15.17
CA VAL A 108 -2.41 25.37 13.72
C VAL A 108 -1.37 26.28 13.07
N GLU A 109 -1.17 27.49 13.63
CA GLU A 109 -0.13 28.44 13.21
C GLU A 109 1.26 27.83 13.26
N TYR A 110 1.55 27.06 14.32
CA TYR A 110 2.80 26.29 14.42
C TYR A 110 2.98 25.33 13.23
N PHE A 111 1.95 24.57 12.82
CA PHE A 111 2.06 23.69 11.67
C PHE A 111 2.06 24.41 10.32
N LEU A 112 1.41 25.58 10.23
CA LEU A 112 1.55 26.45 9.05
C LEU A 112 3.01 26.89 8.91
N TYR A 113 3.64 27.37 9.97
CA TYR A 113 5.05 27.73 10.00
C TYR A 113 5.96 26.52 9.68
N TYR A 114 5.74 25.40 10.35
CA TYR A 114 6.50 24.17 10.14
C TYR A 114 6.49 23.73 8.66
N PHE A 115 5.33 23.70 8.01
CA PHE A 115 5.24 23.28 6.61
C PHE A 115 5.89 24.27 5.64
N GLN A 116 5.98 25.53 6.00
CA GLN A 116 6.66 26.56 5.20
C GLN A 116 8.18 26.57 5.39
N THR A 117 8.68 25.97 6.47
CA THR A 117 10.11 25.95 6.83
C THR A 117 10.69 24.54 6.77
N SER A 118 10.96 23.93 7.90
CA SER A 118 11.62 22.61 7.99
C SER A 118 10.83 21.47 7.34
N GLY A 119 9.50 21.54 7.31
CA GLY A 119 8.62 20.61 6.62
C GLY A 119 8.43 20.87 5.13
N LYS A 120 8.94 22.00 4.61
CA LYS A 120 8.69 22.45 3.23
C LYS A 120 9.03 21.42 2.16
N PRO A 121 10.18 20.73 2.19
CA PRO A 121 10.50 19.74 1.16
C PRO A 121 9.50 18.58 1.12
N SER A 122 9.05 18.10 2.27
CA SER A 122 8.04 17.02 2.37
C SER A 122 6.67 17.50 1.90
N PHE A 123 6.26 18.68 2.33
CA PHE A 123 4.95 19.24 1.95
C PHE A 123 4.90 19.56 0.43
N SER A 124 6.01 20.02 -0.17
CA SER A 124 6.12 20.21 -1.63
C SER A 124 5.88 18.90 -2.39
N ARG A 125 6.43 17.77 -1.89
CA ARG A 125 6.16 16.45 -2.49
C ARG A 125 4.69 16.05 -2.32
N TRP A 126 4.07 16.33 -1.18
CA TRP A 126 2.64 16.05 -0.96
C TRP A 126 1.76 16.86 -1.92
N LEU A 127 2.10 18.13 -2.15
CA LEU A 127 1.42 18.96 -3.15
C LEU A 127 1.62 18.42 -4.57
N SER A 128 2.82 17.97 -4.92
CA SER A 128 3.09 17.34 -6.21
C SER A 128 2.20 16.10 -6.43
N HIS A 129 2.09 15.21 -5.44
CA HIS A 129 1.25 14.02 -5.52
C HIS A 129 -0.25 14.34 -5.46
N SER A 130 -0.63 15.44 -4.82
CA SER A 130 -2.03 15.82 -4.57
C SER A 130 -2.81 15.96 -5.88
N SER A 131 -2.24 16.59 -6.89
CA SER A 131 -2.88 16.78 -8.20
C SER A 131 -3.21 15.45 -8.90
N ARG A 132 -2.44 14.41 -8.64
CA ARG A 132 -2.65 13.08 -9.22
C ARG A 132 -3.85 12.34 -8.60
N TYR A 133 -4.09 12.48 -7.31
CA TYR A 133 -5.05 11.65 -6.58
C TYR A 133 -6.25 12.42 -6.01
N ILE A 134 -6.10 13.69 -5.63
CA ILE A 134 -7.18 14.49 -5.01
C ILE A 134 -8.45 14.53 -5.87
N PRO A 135 -8.40 14.76 -7.20
CA PRO A 135 -9.62 14.84 -7.98
C PRO A 135 -10.50 13.60 -7.84
N MET A 136 -9.90 12.42 -8.01
CA MET A 136 -10.59 11.13 -7.88
C MET A 136 -11.05 10.87 -6.44
N MET A 137 -10.22 11.16 -5.44
CA MET A 137 -10.57 10.93 -4.02
C MET A 137 -11.72 11.83 -3.57
N LYS A 138 -11.75 13.10 -3.99
CA LYS A 138 -12.85 14.03 -3.73
C LYS A 138 -14.16 13.56 -4.34
N GLU A 139 -14.12 13.09 -5.58
CA GLU A 139 -15.31 12.53 -6.23
C GLU A 139 -15.88 11.32 -5.46
N ILE A 140 -15.00 10.44 -4.95
CA ILE A 140 -15.42 9.32 -4.13
C ILE A 140 -16.03 9.80 -2.81
N LEU A 141 -15.37 10.72 -2.09
CA LEU A 141 -15.89 11.28 -0.84
C LEU A 141 -17.26 11.90 -1.04
N LYS A 142 -17.42 12.73 -2.08
CA LYS A 142 -18.69 13.36 -2.46
C LYS A 142 -19.80 12.32 -2.74
N ARG A 143 -19.47 11.26 -3.49
CA ARG A 143 -20.41 10.16 -3.78
C ARG A 143 -20.85 9.44 -2.51
N GLU A 144 -19.97 9.28 -1.52
CA GLU A 144 -20.29 8.69 -0.21
C GLU A 144 -21.00 9.68 0.74
N GLY A 145 -21.27 10.90 0.28
CA GLY A 145 -21.93 11.96 1.06
C GLY A 145 -21.04 12.53 2.16
N MET A 146 -19.73 12.58 1.92
CA MET A 146 -18.72 13.06 2.85
C MET A 146 -18.10 14.39 2.37
N PRO A 147 -17.65 15.25 3.29
CA PRO A 147 -16.86 16.42 2.94
C PRO A 147 -15.66 16.07 2.08
N GLU A 148 -15.46 16.83 0.99
CA GLU A 148 -14.35 16.62 0.06
C GLU A 148 -12.99 16.93 0.69
N ASP A 149 -12.96 17.85 1.66
CA ASP A 149 -11.74 18.28 2.35
C ASP A 149 -11.18 17.22 3.32
N LEU A 150 -11.93 16.14 3.60
CA LEU A 150 -11.41 14.97 4.29
C LEU A 150 -10.27 14.29 3.53
N VAL A 151 -10.09 14.60 2.24
CA VAL A 151 -8.94 14.12 1.45
C VAL A 151 -7.59 14.54 2.07
N TYR A 152 -7.56 15.64 2.83
CA TYR A 152 -6.34 16.08 3.51
C TYR A 152 -5.92 15.18 4.68
N VAL A 153 -6.79 14.26 5.12
CA VAL A 153 -6.41 13.15 6.00
C VAL A 153 -5.40 12.24 5.28
N ALA A 154 -5.65 11.85 4.03
CA ALA A 154 -4.69 11.06 3.26
C ALA A 154 -3.37 11.81 2.99
N MET A 155 -3.43 13.15 2.86
CA MET A 155 -2.25 13.98 2.73
C MET A 155 -1.34 13.89 3.96
N ILE A 156 -1.88 14.03 5.17
CA ILE A 156 -1.07 13.98 6.39
C ILE A 156 -0.70 12.56 6.83
N GLU A 157 -1.42 11.54 6.36
CA GLU A 157 -1.13 10.13 6.65
C GLU A 157 0.05 9.58 5.83
N SER A 158 0.14 9.95 4.54
CA SER A 158 1.14 9.37 3.64
C SER A 158 1.71 10.31 2.57
N GLY A 159 1.16 11.54 2.44
CA GLY A 159 1.45 12.38 1.27
C GLY A 159 0.99 11.74 -0.05
N PHE A 160 -0.11 10.98 -0.01
CA PHE A 160 -0.67 10.23 -1.15
C PHE A 160 0.24 9.13 -1.69
N GLN A 161 1.07 8.50 -0.86
CA GLN A 161 1.91 7.38 -1.25
C GLN A 161 1.14 6.06 -1.12
N MET A 162 0.94 5.37 -2.26
CA MET A 162 0.18 4.12 -2.32
C MET A 162 0.88 2.97 -1.59
N HIS A 163 2.20 2.98 -1.56
CA HIS A 163 3.02 1.94 -0.92
C HIS A 163 3.51 2.31 0.49
N ALA A 164 3.08 3.46 1.03
CA ALA A 164 3.47 3.89 2.37
C ALA A 164 3.19 2.80 3.41
N ARG A 165 4.15 2.54 4.28
CA ARG A 165 4.03 1.58 5.38
C ARG A 165 4.63 2.13 6.65
N SER A 166 3.82 2.25 7.71
CA SER A 166 4.30 2.69 9.01
C SER A 166 4.98 1.55 9.80
N TRP A 167 5.77 1.91 10.81
CA TRP A 167 6.35 0.96 11.76
C TRP A 167 5.29 0.09 12.46
N ALA A 168 4.05 0.60 12.61
CA ALA A 168 2.91 -0.12 13.17
C ALA A 168 2.20 -1.02 12.14
N SER A 169 2.70 -1.08 10.89
CA SER A 169 2.11 -1.85 9.78
C SER A 169 0.79 -1.29 9.25
N ALA A 170 0.54 0.02 9.42
CA ALA A 170 -0.47 0.72 8.64
C ALA A 170 0.03 0.86 7.20
N VAL A 171 -0.85 0.78 6.20
CA VAL A 171 -0.47 0.71 4.77
C VAL A 171 -1.37 1.59 3.92
N GLY A 172 -0.77 2.15 2.85
CA GLY A 172 -1.44 2.85 1.77
C GLY A 172 -1.73 4.32 2.04
N PRO A 173 -2.43 5.00 1.12
CA PRO A 173 -2.64 6.45 1.19
C PRO A 173 -3.38 6.89 2.45
N TRP A 174 -4.26 6.06 2.98
CA TRP A 174 -5.06 6.31 4.18
C TRP A 174 -4.53 5.64 5.44
N GLN A 175 -3.36 5.00 5.39
CA GLN A 175 -2.68 4.32 6.50
C GLN A 175 -3.58 3.36 7.31
N PHE A 176 -4.36 2.55 6.63
CA PHE A 176 -5.19 1.54 7.29
C PHE A 176 -4.37 0.47 7.99
N MET A 177 -4.70 0.19 9.24
CA MET A 177 -4.32 -1.07 9.90
C MET A 177 -5.08 -2.23 9.26
N SER A 178 -4.46 -3.42 9.18
CA SER A 178 -5.08 -4.58 8.52
C SER A 178 -6.44 -4.97 9.10
N GLU A 179 -6.62 -4.86 10.40
CA GLU A 179 -7.89 -5.17 11.08
C GLU A 179 -8.97 -4.16 10.70
N THR A 180 -8.64 -2.86 10.80
CA THR A 180 -9.54 -1.77 10.41
C THR A 180 -9.88 -1.84 8.92
N GLY A 181 -8.90 -2.05 8.04
CA GLY A 181 -9.15 -2.17 6.61
C GLY A 181 -10.15 -3.29 6.28
N ARG A 182 -10.01 -4.46 6.89
CA ARG A 182 -10.97 -5.58 6.69
C ARG A 182 -12.36 -5.27 7.23
N ARG A 183 -12.48 -4.50 8.31
CA ARG A 183 -13.77 -4.05 8.87
C ARG A 183 -14.55 -3.21 7.84
N TYR A 184 -13.83 -2.42 7.04
CA TYR A 184 -14.38 -1.59 5.97
C TYR A 184 -14.21 -2.22 4.57
N ALA A 185 -14.29 -3.56 4.50
CA ALA A 185 -14.35 -4.37 3.29
C ALA A 185 -13.08 -4.35 2.41
N LEU A 186 -11.93 -3.85 2.90
CA LEU A 186 -10.68 -3.97 2.16
C LEU A 186 -10.15 -5.41 2.23
N ARG A 187 -9.90 -5.99 1.08
CA ARG A 187 -9.32 -7.32 0.96
C ARG A 187 -7.80 -7.25 1.14
N ILE A 188 -7.31 -8.08 2.06
CA ILE A 188 -5.89 -8.14 2.41
C ILE A 188 -5.52 -9.61 2.56
N ASP A 189 -4.84 -10.14 1.57
CA ASP A 189 -4.38 -11.53 1.53
C ASP A 189 -2.99 -11.63 0.89
N GLN A 190 -2.56 -12.84 0.51
CA GLN A 190 -1.26 -13.05 -0.12
C GLN A 190 -1.16 -12.49 -1.54
N TRP A 191 -2.28 -12.25 -2.23
CA TRP A 191 -2.31 -11.79 -3.62
C TRP A 191 -2.52 -10.30 -3.77
N ILE A 192 -3.36 -9.73 -2.90
CA ILE A 192 -3.71 -8.30 -2.96
C ILE A 192 -3.71 -7.68 -1.57
N ASP A 193 -3.46 -6.37 -1.57
CA ASP A 193 -3.61 -5.50 -0.39
C ASP A 193 -4.33 -4.22 -0.82
N GLU A 194 -5.67 -4.25 -0.73
CA GLU A 194 -6.52 -3.15 -1.20
C GLU A 194 -6.39 -1.86 -0.39
N ARG A 195 -5.62 -1.87 0.70
CA ARG A 195 -5.22 -0.64 1.39
C ARG A 195 -4.35 0.26 0.52
N LYS A 196 -3.66 -0.33 -0.48
CA LYS A 196 -2.83 0.38 -1.46
C LYS A 196 -3.65 0.91 -2.65
N ASP A 197 -4.85 0.38 -2.91
CA ASP A 197 -5.72 0.86 -3.98
C ASP A 197 -6.35 2.19 -3.60
N PRO A 198 -6.05 3.31 -4.31
CA PRO A 198 -6.53 4.63 -3.92
C PRO A 198 -8.06 4.75 -3.98
N VAL A 199 -8.72 4.02 -4.87
CA VAL A 199 -10.19 4.05 -4.99
C VAL A 199 -10.85 3.32 -3.83
N LYS A 200 -10.46 2.05 -3.62
CA LYS A 200 -11.03 1.20 -2.58
C LYS A 200 -10.71 1.72 -1.18
N ALA A 201 -9.46 2.14 -0.95
CA ALA A 201 -9.05 2.70 0.32
C ALA A 201 -9.77 4.02 0.64
N THR A 202 -10.07 4.86 -0.36
CA THR A 202 -10.86 6.09 -0.15
C THR A 202 -12.31 5.78 0.21
N SER A 203 -12.96 4.82 -0.47
CA SER A 203 -14.31 4.41 -0.07
C SER A 203 -14.34 3.84 1.35
N ALA A 204 -13.35 3.02 1.72
CA ALA A 204 -13.24 2.51 3.09
C ALA A 204 -13.02 3.62 4.13
N ALA A 205 -12.19 4.63 3.80
CA ALA A 205 -11.93 5.77 4.66
C ALA A 205 -13.19 6.64 4.84
N ALA A 206 -13.96 6.85 3.77
CA ALA A 206 -15.23 7.56 3.85
C ALA A 206 -16.20 6.87 4.82
N LEU A 207 -16.34 5.55 4.74
CA LEU A 207 -17.19 4.78 5.65
C LEU A 207 -16.70 4.86 7.10
N TYR A 208 -15.39 4.75 7.34
CA TYR A 208 -14.83 4.84 8.68
C TYR A 208 -15.00 6.23 9.27
N LEU A 209 -14.69 7.29 8.52
CA LEU A 209 -14.88 8.67 8.95
C LEU A 209 -16.36 9.00 9.21
N LYS A 210 -17.27 8.44 8.39
CA LYS A 210 -18.73 8.60 8.61
C LYS A 210 -19.17 7.97 9.94
N GLU A 211 -18.68 6.78 10.25
CA GLU A 211 -18.97 6.11 11.53
C GLU A 211 -18.43 6.95 12.71
N LEU A 212 -17.19 7.43 12.62
CA LEU A 212 -16.56 8.28 13.64
C LEU A 212 -17.34 9.60 13.82
N TYR A 213 -17.73 10.25 12.74
CA TYR A 213 -18.53 11.48 12.77
C TYR A 213 -19.86 11.28 13.49
N GLY A 214 -20.56 10.20 13.18
CA GLY A 214 -21.80 9.84 13.88
C GLY A 214 -21.58 9.54 15.36
N MET A 215 -20.51 8.81 15.69
CA MET A 215 -20.14 8.47 17.07
C MET A 215 -19.82 9.71 17.92
N PHE A 216 -19.18 10.70 17.34
CA PHE A 216 -18.82 11.97 17.98
C PHE A 216 -19.84 13.11 17.73
N LYS A 217 -21.10 12.74 17.44
CA LYS A 217 -22.23 13.67 17.31
C LYS A 217 -22.01 14.83 16.33
N GLY A 218 -21.31 14.56 15.25
CA GLY A 218 -21.08 15.55 14.20
C GLY A 218 -19.82 16.42 14.40
N ASP A 219 -18.90 16.01 15.26
CA ASP A 219 -17.65 16.74 15.47
C ASP A 219 -16.51 16.16 14.62
N TRP A 220 -16.05 16.92 13.63
CA TRP A 220 -14.97 16.52 12.73
C TRP A 220 -13.61 16.47 13.41
N TYR A 221 -13.35 17.29 14.43
CA TYR A 221 -12.07 17.25 15.13
C TYR A 221 -11.94 16.00 15.97
N LEU A 222 -13.01 15.61 16.66
CA LEU A 222 -13.06 14.36 17.41
C LEU A 222 -13.04 13.15 16.46
N ALA A 223 -13.71 13.24 15.29
CA ALA A 223 -13.67 12.19 14.28
C ALA A 223 -12.26 12.00 13.73
N ALA A 224 -11.55 13.06 13.37
CA ALA A 224 -10.15 13.01 12.93
C ALA A 224 -9.22 12.48 14.02
N ALA A 225 -9.38 12.93 15.26
CA ALA A 225 -8.63 12.42 16.41
C ALA A 225 -8.91 10.91 16.63
N GLY A 226 -10.16 10.48 16.44
CA GLY A 226 -10.61 9.09 16.51
C GLY A 226 -10.00 8.23 15.41
N TYR A 227 -9.87 8.76 14.20
CA TYR A 227 -9.19 8.10 13.09
C TYR A 227 -7.73 7.77 13.43
N ASN A 228 -7.00 8.74 14.01
CA ASN A 228 -5.60 8.57 14.42
C ASN A 228 -5.43 7.66 15.65
N ALA A 229 -6.20 7.86 16.71
CA ALA A 229 -5.96 7.23 18.01
C ALA A 229 -6.86 6.02 18.31
N GLY A 230 -7.89 5.82 17.50
CA GLY A 230 -8.99 4.92 17.76
C GLY A 230 -10.11 5.56 18.60
N GLU A 231 -11.34 5.28 18.22
CA GLU A 231 -12.57 5.85 18.80
C GLU A 231 -12.66 5.68 20.32
N ASN A 232 -12.34 4.50 20.82
CA ASN A 232 -12.42 4.19 22.25
C ASN A 232 -11.51 5.10 23.10
N LYS A 233 -10.37 5.50 22.56
CA LYS A 233 -9.44 6.37 23.26
C LYS A 233 -9.97 7.79 23.37
N ILE A 234 -10.59 8.30 22.31
CA ILE A 234 -11.22 9.61 22.31
C ILE A 234 -12.45 9.63 23.22
N MET A 235 -13.29 8.60 23.19
CA MET A 235 -14.43 8.48 24.11
C MET A 235 -14.00 8.48 25.58
N ARG A 236 -12.90 7.80 25.91
CA ARG A 236 -12.34 7.85 27.26
C ARG A 236 -11.83 9.22 27.64
N ALA A 237 -11.21 9.95 26.70
CA ALA A 237 -10.75 11.31 26.93
C ALA A 237 -11.93 12.27 27.21
N ILE A 238 -13.00 12.16 26.42
CA ILE A 238 -14.27 12.91 26.62
C ILE A 238 -14.81 12.64 28.03
N SER A 239 -14.92 11.37 28.43
CA SER A 239 -15.41 11.02 29.77
C SER A 239 -14.48 11.51 30.88
N MET A 240 -13.17 11.42 30.71
CA MET A 240 -12.18 11.80 31.72
C MET A 240 -12.16 13.32 31.98
N TYR A 241 -12.28 14.10 30.92
CA TYR A 241 -12.22 15.56 31.00
C TYR A 241 -13.60 16.21 31.04
N ASN A 242 -14.66 15.43 30.95
CA ASN A 242 -16.06 15.86 30.95
C ASN A 242 -16.34 16.99 29.93
N THR A 243 -15.72 16.90 28.77
CA THR A 243 -15.89 17.83 27.65
C THR A 243 -15.80 17.10 26.33
N SER A 244 -16.51 17.58 25.32
CA SER A 244 -16.40 17.15 23.93
C SER A 244 -15.62 18.13 23.05
N ASP A 245 -15.06 19.18 23.62
CA ASP A 245 -14.18 20.07 22.88
C ASP A 245 -12.80 19.45 22.71
N PHE A 246 -12.42 19.17 21.44
CA PHE A 246 -11.11 18.61 21.10
C PHE A 246 -9.96 19.49 21.64
N TRP A 247 -10.09 20.80 21.58
CA TRP A 247 -9.02 21.71 21.99
C TRP A 247 -8.79 21.66 23.50
N GLU A 248 -9.85 21.55 24.31
CA GLU A 248 -9.75 21.31 25.75
C GLU A 248 -9.13 19.94 26.05
N ILE A 249 -9.66 18.86 25.42
CA ILE A 249 -9.14 17.49 25.58
C ILE A 249 -7.66 17.42 25.23
N SER A 250 -7.22 18.11 24.19
CA SER A 250 -5.83 18.13 23.74
C SER A 250 -4.86 18.83 24.69
N ARG A 251 -5.34 19.65 25.66
CA ARG A 251 -4.49 20.23 26.72
C ARG A 251 -4.17 19.22 27.82
N GLY A 252 -5.06 18.25 28.04
CA GLY A 252 -4.89 17.22 29.06
C GLY A 252 -3.73 16.26 28.78
N SER A 253 -3.28 15.49 29.77
CA SER A 253 -2.14 14.56 29.67
C SER A 253 -2.47 13.19 29.07
N TYR A 254 -3.75 12.83 28.94
CA TYR A 254 -4.17 11.48 28.57
C TYR A 254 -3.87 11.10 27.10
N LEU A 255 -4.10 12.03 26.16
CA LEU A 255 -3.79 11.80 24.77
C LEU A 255 -2.27 11.88 24.51
N LYS A 256 -1.78 11.01 23.64
CA LYS A 256 -0.41 11.11 23.15
C LYS A 256 -0.23 12.41 22.36
N ARG A 257 0.99 12.91 22.30
CA ARG A 257 1.38 14.08 21.54
C ARG A 257 0.95 13.98 20.07
N GLU A 258 1.22 12.87 19.41
CA GLU A 258 0.81 12.58 18.04
C GLU A 258 -0.69 12.88 17.80
N THR A 259 -1.57 12.40 18.70
CA THR A 259 -3.02 12.61 18.58
C THR A 259 -3.41 14.07 18.83
N LYS A 260 -2.73 14.75 19.76
CA LYS A 260 -2.97 16.18 20.05
C LYS A 260 -2.56 17.08 18.88
N GLU A 261 -1.56 16.66 18.11
CA GLU A 261 -1.01 17.37 16.94
C GLU A 261 -1.72 17.01 15.64
N TYR A 262 -2.50 15.93 15.61
CA TYR A 262 -3.12 15.40 14.40
C TYR A 262 -4.10 16.41 13.77
N VAL A 263 -5.04 16.92 14.56
CA VAL A 263 -6.04 17.89 14.07
C VAL A 263 -5.37 19.21 13.64
N PRO A 264 -4.50 19.85 14.46
CA PRO A 264 -3.77 21.04 14.01
C PRO A 264 -3.00 20.83 12.69
N LYS A 265 -2.33 19.68 12.55
CA LYS A 265 -1.61 19.31 11.32
C LYS A 265 -2.56 19.18 10.13
N LEU A 266 -3.72 18.53 10.31
CA LEU A 266 -4.74 18.38 9.29
C LEU A 266 -5.23 19.73 8.79
N LEU A 267 -5.57 20.63 9.72
CA LEU A 267 -6.09 21.94 9.38
C LEU A 267 -5.04 22.80 8.66
N ALA A 268 -3.80 22.81 9.14
CA ALA A 268 -2.71 23.52 8.49
C ALA A 268 -2.45 22.97 7.07
N ALA A 269 -2.47 21.66 6.90
CA ALA A 269 -2.31 21.03 5.58
C ALA A 269 -3.45 21.41 4.62
N ALA A 270 -4.69 21.42 5.10
CA ALA A 270 -5.85 21.83 4.31
C ALA A 270 -5.76 23.31 3.92
N ILE A 271 -5.40 24.19 4.85
CA ILE A 271 -5.25 25.63 4.61
C ILE A 271 -4.21 25.89 3.52
N ILE A 272 -3.00 25.32 3.64
CA ILE A 272 -1.95 25.52 2.65
C ILE A 272 -2.34 24.89 1.30
N ALA A 273 -2.85 23.66 1.29
CA ALA A 273 -3.15 22.95 0.06
C ALA A 273 -4.27 23.58 -0.78
N LYS A 274 -5.13 24.41 -0.16
CA LYS A 274 -6.18 25.17 -0.87
C LYS A 274 -5.66 26.44 -1.56
N ASP A 275 -4.57 27.01 -1.08
CA ASP A 275 -3.90 28.18 -1.68
C ASP A 275 -2.38 28.09 -1.47
N PRO A 276 -1.70 27.15 -2.18
CA PRO A 276 -0.29 26.89 -1.91
C PRO A 276 0.63 28.09 -2.17
N ALA A 277 0.32 28.87 -3.20
CA ALA A 277 1.14 30.03 -3.59
C ALA A 277 1.22 31.07 -2.48
N ARG A 278 0.13 31.29 -1.76
CA ARG A 278 0.06 32.20 -0.62
C ARG A 278 1.01 31.82 0.51
N TYR A 279 1.30 30.54 0.66
CA TYR A 279 2.19 30.00 1.69
C TYR A 279 3.59 29.67 1.15
N GLY A 280 3.98 30.26 0.02
CA GLY A 280 5.31 30.17 -0.55
C GLY A 280 5.62 28.84 -1.29
N PHE A 281 4.58 28.14 -1.78
CA PHE A 281 4.70 26.94 -2.63
C PHE A 281 4.36 27.30 -4.08
N THR A 282 5.25 28.01 -4.75
CA THR A 282 5.06 28.52 -6.12
C THR A 282 5.60 27.57 -7.19
N ASP A 283 6.65 26.78 -6.89
CA ASP A 283 7.38 25.98 -7.86
C ASP A 283 7.12 24.48 -7.65
N ILE A 284 5.83 24.09 -7.63
CA ILE A 284 5.46 22.69 -7.44
C ILE A 284 5.33 21.99 -8.79
N ALA A 285 6.12 20.93 -9.00
CA ALA A 285 5.98 20.03 -10.14
C ALA A 285 4.78 19.10 -9.91
N TYR A 286 3.58 19.55 -10.26
CA TYR A 286 2.36 18.77 -10.10
C TYR A 286 2.33 17.58 -11.07
N LEU A 287 1.99 16.40 -10.54
CA LEU A 287 1.78 15.20 -11.36
C LEU A 287 0.43 15.27 -12.08
N THR A 288 0.37 14.65 -13.25
CA THR A 288 -0.90 14.52 -13.99
C THR A 288 -1.90 13.67 -13.23
N PRO A 289 -3.21 14.01 -13.25
CA PRO A 289 -4.25 13.17 -12.67
C PRO A 289 -4.21 11.74 -13.18
N ILE A 290 -4.49 10.79 -12.31
CA ILE A 290 -4.52 9.38 -12.69
C ILE A 290 -5.78 9.09 -13.49
N GLU A 291 -5.60 8.60 -14.72
CA GLU A 291 -6.69 8.16 -15.58
C GLU A 291 -6.46 6.71 -16.01
N TYR A 292 -7.53 5.95 -16.06
CA TYR A 292 -7.48 4.53 -16.44
C TYR A 292 -8.81 4.06 -17.00
N ASP A 293 -8.76 2.97 -17.76
CA ASP A 293 -9.91 2.13 -18.05
C ASP A 293 -9.89 0.91 -17.14
N THR A 294 -11.02 0.24 -17.02
CA THR A 294 -11.13 -1.00 -16.24
C THR A 294 -11.56 -2.14 -17.15
N VAL A 295 -10.87 -3.28 -17.01
CA VAL A 295 -11.16 -4.52 -17.72
C VAL A 295 -11.33 -5.68 -16.74
N THR A 296 -12.13 -6.65 -17.13
CA THR A 296 -12.36 -7.88 -16.36
C THR A 296 -11.40 -8.96 -16.82
N ILE A 297 -10.63 -9.53 -15.88
CA ILE A 297 -9.69 -10.60 -16.14
C ILE A 297 -10.27 -11.92 -15.62
N PRO A 298 -10.67 -12.85 -16.51
CA PRO A 298 -11.36 -14.08 -16.11
C PRO A 298 -10.43 -15.15 -15.50
N SER A 299 -9.14 -15.09 -15.80
CA SER A 299 -8.16 -16.07 -15.33
C SER A 299 -6.85 -15.40 -14.98
N ARG A 300 -5.98 -16.11 -14.24
CA ARG A 300 -4.66 -15.59 -13.88
C ARG A 300 -3.87 -15.15 -15.11
N THR A 301 -3.44 -13.90 -15.11
CA THR A 301 -2.81 -13.24 -16.26
C THR A 301 -1.56 -12.48 -15.82
N ASN A 302 -0.46 -12.64 -16.53
CA ASN A 302 0.76 -11.87 -16.32
C ASN A 302 0.58 -10.40 -16.67
N LEU A 303 1.08 -9.51 -15.82
CA LEU A 303 1.04 -8.07 -16.07
C LEU A 303 1.94 -7.64 -17.24
N ASP A 304 3.00 -8.40 -17.54
CA ASP A 304 3.82 -8.21 -18.77
C ASP A 304 2.98 -8.41 -20.04
N LEU A 305 2.10 -9.42 -20.04
CA LEU A 305 1.16 -9.63 -21.14
C LEU A 305 0.16 -8.47 -21.25
N VAL A 306 -0.38 -8.03 -20.12
CA VAL A 306 -1.31 -6.88 -20.09
C VAL A 306 -0.60 -5.64 -20.64
N ALA A 307 0.62 -5.36 -20.19
CA ALA A 307 1.42 -4.23 -20.66
C ALA A 307 1.64 -4.27 -22.18
N LYS A 308 2.00 -5.44 -22.71
CA LYS A 308 2.16 -5.65 -24.14
C LYS A 308 0.88 -5.39 -24.93
N LEU A 309 -0.25 -5.94 -24.48
CA LEU A 309 -1.55 -5.81 -25.18
C LEU A 309 -2.11 -4.38 -25.13
N THR A 310 -1.70 -3.59 -24.13
CA THR A 310 -2.09 -2.19 -23.96
C THR A 310 -1.06 -1.18 -24.50
N GLY A 311 0.08 -1.67 -25.03
CA GLY A 311 1.15 -0.81 -25.58
C GLY A 311 1.89 0.01 -24.52
N THR A 312 1.97 -0.48 -23.27
CA THR A 312 2.61 0.20 -22.14
C THR A 312 3.67 -0.67 -21.46
N THR A 313 4.20 -0.23 -20.32
CA THR A 313 5.20 -0.97 -19.53
C THR A 313 4.56 -1.73 -18.36
N TYR A 314 5.28 -2.73 -17.85
CA TYR A 314 4.89 -3.47 -16.64
C TYR A 314 4.72 -2.52 -15.45
N GLU A 315 5.66 -1.58 -15.30
CA GLU A 315 5.66 -0.57 -14.23
C GLU A 315 4.41 0.31 -14.28
N ALA A 316 3.99 0.74 -15.46
CA ALA A 316 2.76 1.52 -15.63
C ALA A 316 1.51 0.72 -15.22
N ILE A 317 1.44 -0.57 -15.56
CA ILE A 317 0.34 -1.45 -15.11
C ILE A 317 0.39 -1.62 -13.58
N LYS A 318 1.57 -1.80 -12.99
CA LYS A 318 1.74 -1.93 -11.52
C LYS A 318 1.36 -0.63 -10.79
N GLU A 319 1.71 0.52 -11.34
CA GLU A 319 1.34 1.83 -10.79
C GLU A 319 -0.17 2.05 -10.77
N LEU A 320 -0.88 1.60 -11.81
CA LEU A 320 -2.34 1.63 -11.84
C LEU A 320 -2.98 0.63 -10.86
N ASN A 321 -2.27 -0.46 -10.51
CA ASN A 321 -2.76 -1.55 -9.65
C ASN A 321 -1.81 -1.80 -8.47
N PRO A 322 -1.62 -0.82 -7.57
CA PRO A 322 -0.66 -0.92 -6.47
C PRO A 322 -1.06 -1.94 -5.41
N ASP A 323 -2.32 -2.39 -5.42
CA ASP A 323 -2.85 -3.44 -4.56
C ASP A 323 -2.34 -4.84 -4.93
N LEU A 324 -1.99 -5.10 -6.20
CA LEU A 324 -1.42 -6.37 -6.63
C LEU A 324 -0.05 -6.61 -5.98
N ARG A 325 0.11 -7.76 -5.31
CA ARG A 325 1.35 -8.14 -4.63
C ARG A 325 2.31 -8.91 -5.51
N HIS A 326 1.83 -9.43 -6.65
CA HIS A 326 2.58 -10.26 -7.57
C HIS A 326 2.58 -9.68 -8.99
N TRP A 327 3.32 -10.32 -9.88
CA TRP A 327 3.46 -9.95 -11.30
C TRP A 327 2.29 -10.42 -12.18
N CYS A 328 1.27 -10.97 -11.55
CA CYS A 328 0.08 -11.49 -12.23
C CYS A 328 -1.17 -11.17 -11.42
N THR A 329 -2.32 -11.25 -12.06
CA THR A 329 -3.61 -11.19 -11.37
C THR A 329 -3.81 -12.42 -10.49
N PRO A 330 -4.62 -12.33 -9.42
CA PRO A 330 -4.85 -13.43 -8.50
C PRO A 330 -5.51 -14.64 -9.19
N PRO A 331 -5.08 -15.89 -8.92
CA PRO A 331 -5.59 -17.08 -9.62
C PRO A 331 -7.04 -17.42 -9.27
N ASN A 332 -7.46 -17.16 -8.02
CA ASN A 332 -8.78 -17.53 -7.50
C ASN A 332 -9.75 -16.33 -7.43
N TYR A 333 -9.62 -15.43 -8.38
CA TYR A 333 -10.43 -14.22 -8.51
C TYR A 333 -11.02 -14.19 -9.91
N PRO A 334 -12.04 -15.01 -10.19
CA PRO A 334 -12.75 -14.88 -11.44
C PRO A 334 -13.28 -13.45 -11.53
N ASP A 335 -13.18 -12.86 -12.69
CA ASP A 335 -13.63 -11.50 -12.93
C ASP A 335 -12.87 -10.41 -12.14
N TYR A 336 -11.54 -10.60 -11.95
CA TYR A 336 -10.70 -9.58 -11.35
C TYR A 336 -10.73 -8.29 -12.18
N SER A 337 -11.08 -7.19 -11.52
CA SER A 337 -11.15 -5.86 -12.14
C SER A 337 -9.76 -5.23 -12.16
N LEU A 338 -9.12 -5.18 -13.33
CA LEU A 338 -7.78 -4.64 -13.55
C LEU A 338 -7.85 -3.27 -14.19
N LYS A 339 -7.08 -2.31 -13.67
CA LYS A 339 -6.92 -0.98 -14.26
C LYS A 339 -5.84 -1.03 -15.32
N ILE A 340 -6.12 -0.44 -16.48
CA ILE A 340 -5.21 -0.33 -17.63
C ILE A 340 -5.18 1.13 -18.11
N PRO A 341 -4.19 1.54 -18.91
CA PRO A 341 -4.12 2.90 -19.43
C PRO A 341 -5.42 3.35 -20.09
N LYS A 342 -5.78 4.60 -19.88
CA LYS A 342 -6.98 5.22 -20.46
C LYS A 342 -6.96 5.11 -21.99
N GLY A 343 -8.09 4.70 -22.58
CA GLY A 343 -8.25 4.53 -24.02
C GLY A 343 -7.77 3.19 -24.59
N SER A 344 -7.15 2.32 -23.75
CA SER A 344 -6.62 1.02 -24.22
C SER A 344 -7.61 -0.14 -24.12
N LYS A 345 -8.80 0.07 -23.55
CA LYS A 345 -9.76 -1.00 -23.25
C LYS A 345 -10.15 -1.83 -24.46
N GLN A 346 -10.60 -1.20 -25.53
CA GLN A 346 -11.09 -1.90 -26.74
C GLN A 346 -9.96 -2.73 -27.39
N GLN A 347 -8.76 -2.15 -27.51
CA GLN A 347 -7.59 -2.87 -28.00
C GLN A 347 -7.28 -4.07 -27.14
N PHE A 348 -7.22 -3.88 -25.82
CA PHE A 348 -6.92 -4.94 -24.87
C PHE A 348 -7.93 -6.08 -24.98
N GLU A 349 -9.23 -5.82 -24.92
CA GLU A 349 -10.28 -6.84 -25.00
C GLU A 349 -10.22 -7.65 -26.30
N THR A 350 -9.96 -6.96 -27.43
CA THR A 350 -9.83 -7.60 -28.74
C THR A 350 -8.60 -8.52 -28.82
N GLU A 351 -7.45 -8.05 -28.34
CA GLU A 351 -6.20 -8.84 -28.40
C GLU A 351 -6.17 -9.93 -27.33
N TYR A 352 -6.67 -9.64 -26.12
CA TYR A 352 -6.72 -10.62 -25.04
C TYR A 352 -7.60 -11.83 -25.36
N ALA A 353 -8.71 -11.65 -26.10
CA ALA A 353 -9.58 -12.71 -26.55
C ALA A 353 -8.87 -13.71 -27.49
N LYS A 354 -7.82 -13.28 -28.20
CA LYS A 354 -7.02 -14.13 -29.09
C LYS A 354 -5.97 -14.95 -28.36
N VAL A 355 -5.64 -14.59 -27.10
CA VAL A 355 -4.61 -15.27 -26.31
C VAL A 355 -5.21 -16.54 -25.68
N PRO A 356 -4.68 -17.74 -25.99
CA PRO A 356 -5.08 -18.98 -25.33
C PRO A 356 -4.87 -18.90 -23.81
N GLU A 357 -5.72 -19.57 -23.05
CA GLU A 357 -5.69 -19.47 -21.58
C GLU A 357 -4.37 -19.91 -20.96
N ASP A 358 -3.78 -20.99 -21.50
CA ASP A 358 -2.47 -21.53 -21.08
C ASP A 358 -1.30 -20.57 -21.37
N GLN A 359 -1.48 -19.58 -22.24
CA GLN A 359 -0.48 -18.57 -22.57
C GLN A 359 -0.67 -17.25 -21.79
N ARG A 360 -1.75 -17.09 -21.04
CA ARG A 360 -2.03 -15.89 -20.26
C ARG A 360 -1.15 -15.76 -19.01
N TYR A 361 -0.59 -16.87 -18.57
CA TYR A 361 0.28 -16.94 -17.40
C TYR A 361 1.54 -17.74 -17.68
N THR A 362 2.68 -17.16 -17.32
CA THR A 362 3.98 -17.87 -17.29
C THR A 362 4.66 -17.61 -15.94
N GLU A 363 5.37 -18.59 -15.42
CA GLU A 363 6.18 -18.38 -14.23
C GLU A 363 7.27 -17.35 -14.50
N ARG A 364 7.39 -16.35 -13.63
CA ARG A 364 8.47 -15.36 -13.71
C ARG A 364 9.72 -15.95 -13.07
N VAL A 365 10.82 -15.98 -13.81
CA VAL A 365 12.12 -16.34 -13.26
C VAL A 365 12.79 -15.08 -12.74
N LEU A 366 12.93 -14.96 -11.43
CA LEU A 366 13.72 -13.91 -10.79
C LEU A 366 15.17 -14.37 -10.69
N TYR A 367 16.09 -13.41 -10.63
CA TYR A 367 17.49 -13.69 -10.42
C TYR A 367 17.95 -13.08 -9.10
N SER A 368 18.67 -13.86 -8.30
CA SER A 368 19.26 -13.42 -7.03
C SER A 368 20.77 -13.63 -7.05
N ARG A 369 21.51 -12.86 -6.26
CA ARG A 369 22.94 -13.08 -6.06
C ARG A 369 23.17 -14.15 -4.99
N TYR A 370 23.87 -15.20 -5.36
CA TYR A 370 24.26 -16.29 -4.47
C TYR A 370 25.78 -16.30 -4.27
N GLN A 371 26.22 -16.19 -3.02
CA GLN A 371 27.64 -16.33 -2.67
C GLN A 371 28.00 -17.82 -2.63
N ALA A 372 28.74 -18.28 -3.65
CA ALA A 372 29.13 -19.68 -3.77
C ALA A 372 30.07 -20.07 -2.63
N ARG A 373 29.79 -21.20 -1.97
CA ARG A 373 30.57 -21.75 -0.85
C ARG A 373 31.84 -22.44 -1.37
N LYS A 374 32.81 -22.70 -0.47
CA LYS A 374 34.10 -23.33 -0.80
C LYS A 374 33.97 -24.66 -1.55
N ARG A 375 32.89 -25.43 -1.34
CA ARG A 375 32.64 -26.74 -1.97
C ARG A 375 31.66 -26.67 -3.14
N ASP A 376 31.20 -25.50 -3.52
CA ASP A 376 30.24 -25.36 -4.63
C ASP A 376 30.96 -25.46 -5.98
N SER A 377 30.28 -26.13 -6.90
CA SER A 377 30.60 -26.20 -8.33
C SER A 377 29.44 -25.66 -9.15
N LEU A 378 29.66 -25.27 -10.41
CA LEU A 378 28.58 -24.88 -11.31
C LEU A 378 27.44 -25.92 -11.32
N LYS A 379 27.80 -27.22 -11.34
CA LYS A 379 26.82 -28.31 -11.33
C LYS A 379 26.00 -28.34 -10.03
N SER A 380 26.65 -28.18 -8.87
CA SER A 380 25.92 -28.20 -7.57
C SER A 380 25.02 -26.99 -7.39
N VAL A 381 25.50 -25.80 -7.79
CA VAL A 381 24.70 -24.57 -7.74
C VAL A 381 23.54 -24.63 -8.72
N ALA A 382 23.78 -25.02 -9.97
CA ALA A 382 22.72 -25.16 -10.97
C ALA A 382 21.61 -26.12 -10.50
N ARG A 383 21.99 -27.28 -9.94
CA ARG A 383 21.02 -28.24 -9.37
C ARG A 383 20.23 -27.64 -8.20
N ARG A 384 20.90 -26.88 -7.31
CA ARG A 384 20.25 -26.21 -6.17
C ARG A 384 19.17 -25.22 -6.60
N PHE A 385 19.42 -24.47 -7.68
CA PHE A 385 18.53 -23.43 -8.16
C PHE A 385 17.67 -23.86 -9.37
N GLY A 386 17.57 -25.17 -9.63
CA GLY A 386 16.68 -25.73 -10.65
C GLY A 386 17.01 -25.29 -12.08
N THR A 387 18.29 -25.05 -12.38
CA THR A 387 18.78 -24.64 -13.70
C THR A 387 19.86 -25.61 -14.22
N SER A 388 20.29 -25.44 -15.47
CA SER A 388 21.41 -26.20 -16.03
C SER A 388 22.75 -25.50 -15.76
N PRO A 389 23.87 -26.25 -15.66
CA PRO A 389 25.20 -25.66 -15.54
C PRO A 389 25.56 -24.74 -16.71
N ALA A 390 25.06 -25.02 -17.91
CA ALA A 390 25.29 -24.19 -19.10
C ALA A 390 24.59 -22.81 -18.95
N ILE A 391 23.30 -22.82 -18.62
CA ILE A 391 22.54 -21.58 -18.38
C ILE A 391 23.15 -20.76 -17.23
N LEU A 392 23.56 -21.41 -16.13
CA LEU A 392 24.19 -20.73 -15.01
C LEU A 392 25.55 -20.13 -15.40
N ALA A 393 26.33 -20.81 -16.24
CA ALA A 393 27.59 -20.30 -16.74
C ALA A 393 27.39 -19.09 -17.65
N GLU A 394 26.49 -19.20 -18.63
CA GLU A 394 26.13 -18.12 -19.54
C GLU A 394 25.63 -16.86 -18.78
N LEU A 395 24.71 -17.03 -17.84
CA LEU A 395 24.16 -15.98 -17.02
C LEU A 395 25.23 -15.19 -16.23
N ASN A 396 26.35 -15.84 -15.92
CA ASN A 396 27.43 -15.24 -15.12
C ASN A 396 28.70 -14.95 -15.94
N GLY A 397 28.68 -15.06 -17.27
CA GLY A 397 29.86 -14.87 -18.12
C GLY A 397 30.98 -15.88 -17.82
N LEU A 398 30.61 -17.11 -17.40
CA LEU A 398 31.54 -18.18 -17.04
C LEU A 398 31.57 -19.28 -18.12
N ASN A 399 32.63 -20.06 -18.11
CA ASN A 399 32.67 -21.29 -18.90
C ASN A 399 32.37 -22.53 -18.02
N ALA A 400 32.10 -23.68 -18.66
CA ALA A 400 31.72 -24.91 -17.97
C ALA A 400 32.77 -25.44 -16.96
N LYS A 401 34.03 -25.01 -17.09
CA LYS A 401 35.16 -25.43 -16.24
C LYS A 401 35.50 -24.37 -15.17
N SER A 402 34.76 -23.27 -15.12
CA SER A 402 35.02 -22.18 -14.18
C SER A 402 34.87 -22.63 -12.74
N ARG A 403 35.87 -22.31 -11.90
CA ARG A 403 35.74 -22.39 -10.43
C ARG A 403 34.82 -21.29 -9.92
N VAL A 404 33.80 -21.67 -9.16
CA VAL A 404 32.79 -20.75 -8.62
C VAL A 404 32.94 -20.50 -7.11
N ALA A 405 33.72 -21.30 -6.41
CA ALA A 405 33.92 -21.16 -4.97
C ALA A 405 34.33 -19.73 -4.59
N GLY A 406 33.60 -19.12 -3.66
CA GLY A 406 33.83 -17.75 -3.20
C GLY A 406 33.36 -16.64 -4.17
N LYS A 407 32.79 -16.98 -5.32
CA LYS A 407 32.23 -16.00 -6.26
C LYS A 407 30.76 -15.67 -5.95
N SER A 408 30.36 -14.44 -6.19
CA SER A 408 28.97 -14.05 -6.23
C SER A 408 28.39 -14.40 -7.59
N LEU A 409 27.43 -15.30 -7.62
CA LEU A 409 26.77 -15.78 -8.83
C LEU A 409 25.34 -15.26 -8.93
N LEU A 410 24.94 -14.83 -10.11
CA LEU A 410 23.54 -14.61 -10.44
C LEU A 410 22.88 -15.98 -10.66
N VAL A 411 21.84 -16.28 -9.88
CA VAL A 411 21.14 -17.58 -9.92
C VAL A 411 19.65 -17.35 -10.18
N PRO A 412 19.00 -18.18 -11.00
CA PRO A 412 17.55 -18.10 -11.18
C PRO A 412 16.86 -18.60 -9.90
N VAL A 413 15.94 -17.81 -9.39
CA VAL A 413 15.05 -18.21 -8.30
C VAL A 413 13.66 -18.35 -8.89
N LYS A 414 13.14 -19.58 -8.93
CA LYS A 414 11.72 -19.76 -9.23
C LYS A 414 10.94 -19.18 -8.08
N GLN A 415 10.20 -18.13 -8.33
CA GLN A 415 9.19 -17.67 -7.40
C GLN A 415 8.02 -18.67 -7.53
N THR A 416 8.12 -19.79 -6.83
CA THR A 416 6.98 -20.67 -6.62
C THR A 416 6.07 -19.96 -5.64
N VAL A 417 5.01 -19.38 -6.15
CA VAL A 417 3.86 -19.09 -5.29
C VAL A 417 3.34 -20.46 -4.87
N ASP A 418 3.37 -20.72 -3.58
CA ASP A 418 2.89 -22.00 -3.03
C ASP A 418 1.38 -22.08 -3.23
N PHE A 419 0.95 -22.75 -4.29
CA PHE A 419 -0.47 -22.98 -4.61
C PHE A 419 -1.11 -24.07 -3.76
N SER A 420 -0.36 -24.72 -2.85
CA SER A 420 -0.89 -25.79 -1.99
C SER A 420 -1.99 -25.28 -1.02
N HIS A 421 -2.16 -23.96 -0.94
CA HIS A 421 -3.30 -23.30 -0.24
C HIS A 421 -4.41 -22.84 -1.20
N GLU A 422 -4.32 -23.11 -2.50
CA GLU A 422 -5.36 -22.86 -3.49
C GLU A 422 -6.54 -23.82 -3.31
N GLY A 423 -7.48 -23.52 -2.49
CA GLY A 423 -8.66 -24.35 -2.27
C GLY A 423 -9.36 -24.11 -0.94
N ARG A 424 -8.80 -23.30 -0.09
CA ARG A 424 -9.55 -22.77 1.03
C ARG A 424 -10.04 -21.36 0.68
N ALA A 425 -11.29 -21.32 0.18
CA ALA A 425 -12.11 -20.12 0.30
C ALA A 425 -11.91 -19.55 1.72
N PRO A 426 -11.88 -18.21 1.92
CA PRO A 426 -11.91 -17.67 3.26
C PRO A 426 -13.10 -18.32 3.94
N ARG A 427 -12.84 -19.22 4.87
CA ARG A 427 -13.89 -19.76 5.72
C ARG A 427 -14.52 -18.53 6.35
N THR A 428 -15.69 -18.15 5.85
CA THR A 428 -16.64 -17.40 6.67
C THR A 428 -16.54 -18.05 8.03
N ALA A 429 -16.26 -17.26 9.05
CA ALA A 429 -16.00 -17.74 10.40
C ALA A 429 -17.18 -18.58 10.88
N ALA A 430 -17.19 -19.84 10.41
CA ALA A 430 -17.93 -20.90 11.07
C ALA A 430 -17.12 -21.21 12.32
N ALA A 431 -17.68 -20.90 13.46
CA ALA A 431 -17.21 -21.11 14.80
C ALA A 431 -16.46 -22.44 14.91
N GLY A 432 -15.14 -22.41 14.74
CA GLY A 432 -14.24 -23.46 15.09
C GLY A 432 -13.50 -23.01 16.32
N LYS A 433 -13.67 -23.73 17.44
CA LYS A 433 -12.98 -23.55 18.72
C LYS A 433 -11.47 -23.41 18.46
N GLY A 434 -10.98 -22.18 18.19
CA GLY A 434 -9.60 -21.88 17.85
C GLY A 434 -8.84 -21.42 19.10
N ASN A 435 -7.80 -22.17 19.46
CA ASN A 435 -6.80 -21.68 20.41
C ASN A 435 -5.84 -20.74 19.65
N PHE A 436 -5.85 -19.47 19.97
CA PHE A 436 -4.91 -18.50 19.43
C PHE A 436 -3.74 -18.31 20.39
N ALA A 437 -2.50 -18.33 19.86
CA ALA A 437 -1.31 -18.09 20.65
C ALA A 437 -0.48 -16.96 20.06
N LYS A 438 -0.06 -16.00 20.91
CA LYS A 438 0.88 -14.93 20.55
C LYS A 438 2.28 -15.33 21.01
N TYR A 439 3.28 -15.17 20.14
CA TYR A 439 4.66 -15.58 20.41
C TYR A 439 5.58 -14.37 20.57
N TYR A 440 6.66 -14.58 21.34
CA TYR A 440 7.76 -13.62 21.52
C TYR A 440 9.09 -14.35 21.35
N THR A 441 10.05 -13.74 20.67
CA THR A 441 11.41 -14.26 20.56
C THR A 441 12.26 -13.67 21.68
N VAL A 442 12.77 -14.54 22.53
CA VAL A 442 13.60 -14.19 23.71
C VAL A 442 14.85 -13.46 23.27
N LYS A 443 15.13 -12.32 23.90
CA LYS A 443 16.36 -11.53 23.72
C LYS A 443 17.36 -11.83 24.83
N HIS A 444 18.60 -11.40 24.63
CA HIS A 444 19.64 -11.49 25.65
C HIS A 444 19.20 -10.72 26.93
N GLY A 445 19.33 -11.34 28.10
CA GLY A 445 18.90 -10.74 29.38
C GLY A 445 17.42 -10.95 29.74
N ASP A 446 16.58 -11.52 28.88
CA ASP A 446 15.20 -11.83 29.21
C ASP A 446 15.11 -12.99 30.22
N THR A 447 14.24 -12.82 31.21
CA THR A 447 13.85 -13.85 32.17
C THR A 447 12.35 -14.08 32.11
N LEU A 448 11.86 -15.25 32.57
CA LEU A 448 10.43 -15.50 32.67
C LEU A 448 9.71 -14.42 33.48
N SER A 449 10.34 -13.93 34.55
CA SER A 449 9.75 -12.90 35.43
C SER A 449 9.71 -11.54 34.72
N SER A 450 10.77 -11.13 34.00
CA SER A 450 10.80 -9.87 33.26
C SER A 450 9.77 -9.88 32.12
N LEU A 451 9.62 -11.01 31.42
CA LEU A 451 8.66 -11.15 30.35
C LEU A 451 7.21 -11.23 30.89
N ALA A 452 6.99 -11.92 31.99
CA ALA A 452 5.70 -11.96 32.66
C ALA A 452 5.22 -10.54 33.04
N LYS A 453 6.10 -9.74 33.63
CA LYS A 453 5.84 -8.32 33.94
C LYS A 453 5.59 -7.48 32.68
N ARG A 454 6.44 -7.65 31.66
CA ARG A 454 6.34 -6.91 30.38
C ARG A 454 5.01 -7.15 29.66
N PHE A 455 4.53 -8.40 29.66
CA PHE A 455 3.32 -8.79 28.93
C PHE A 455 2.07 -8.87 29.81
N ASN A 456 2.17 -8.42 31.06
CA ASN A 456 1.08 -8.40 32.05
C ASN A 456 0.40 -9.77 32.22
N VAL A 457 1.21 -10.81 32.38
CA VAL A 457 0.78 -12.20 32.65
C VAL A 457 1.51 -12.75 33.87
N SER A 458 0.91 -13.71 34.59
CA SER A 458 1.62 -14.33 35.69
C SER A 458 2.75 -15.24 35.20
N THR A 459 3.86 -15.30 35.95
CA THR A 459 4.99 -16.20 35.66
C THR A 459 4.54 -17.65 35.58
N LYS A 460 3.56 -18.05 36.44
CA LYS A 460 2.96 -19.38 36.43
C LYS A 460 2.23 -19.69 35.13
N LEU A 461 1.48 -18.72 34.61
CA LEU A 461 0.74 -18.84 33.33
C LEU A 461 1.70 -18.92 32.14
N LEU A 462 2.71 -18.04 32.13
CA LEU A 462 3.74 -18.01 31.08
C LEU A 462 4.54 -19.33 31.05
N SER A 463 4.87 -19.90 32.21
CA SER A 463 5.54 -21.19 32.34
C SER A 463 4.65 -22.34 31.84
N ALA A 464 3.38 -22.37 32.23
CA ALA A 464 2.42 -23.39 31.80
C ALA A 464 2.15 -23.38 30.30
N TRP A 465 1.99 -22.21 29.67
CA TRP A 465 1.81 -22.09 28.22
C TRP A 465 3.00 -22.62 27.44
N ASN A 466 4.20 -22.56 28.01
CA ASN A 466 5.46 -22.93 27.36
C ASN A 466 6.05 -24.25 27.81
N ASN A 467 5.34 -24.98 28.69
CA ASN A 467 5.79 -26.24 29.30
C ASN A 467 7.20 -26.12 29.92
N MET A 468 7.38 -25.06 30.73
CA MET A 468 8.66 -24.73 31.37
C MET A 468 8.52 -24.70 32.89
N LYS A 469 9.63 -25.02 33.61
CA LYS A 469 9.70 -24.81 35.06
C LYS A 469 9.89 -23.32 35.37
N ALA A 470 9.33 -22.79 36.45
CA ALA A 470 9.31 -21.37 36.79
C ALA A 470 10.69 -20.69 36.89
N LYS A 471 11.76 -21.46 37.13
CA LYS A 471 13.14 -20.97 37.28
C LYS A 471 14.06 -21.32 36.10
N VAL A 472 13.50 -21.61 34.93
CA VAL A 472 14.29 -21.93 33.71
C VAL A 472 14.95 -20.69 33.14
N ALA A 473 16.25 -20.76 32.85
CA ALA A 473 16.94 -19.75 32.05
C ALA A 473 16.46 -19.78 30.61
N LEU A 474 16.07 -18.63 30.09
CA LEU A 474 15.63 -18.49 28.70
C LEU A 474 16.84 -18.31 27.79
N LYS A 475 16.94 -19.12 26.73
CA LYS A 475 17.98 -18.96 25.70
C LYS A 475 17.55 -17.88 24.70
N PRO A 476 18.39 -16.89 24.38
CA PRO A 476 18.13 -15.92 23.32
C PRO A 476 17.82 -16.62 21.99
N GLY A 477 16.88 -16.07 21.21
CA GLY A 477 16.40 -16.66 19.95
C GLY A 477 15.26 -17.69 20.12
N ARG A 478 14.98 -18.17 21.33
CA ARG A 478 13.86 -19.09 21.57
C ARG A 478 12.52 -18.37 21.43
N ARG A 479 11.58 -18.95 20.67
CA ARG A 479 10.19 -18.47 20.62
C ARG A 479 9.39 -19.03 21.79
N ILE A 480 8.71 -18.16 22.52
CA ILE A 480 7.82 -18.52 23.62
C ILE A 480 6.43 -17.92 23.44
N ILE A 481 5.41 -18.62 23.94
CA ILE A 481 4.03 -18.15 23.94
C ILE A 481 3.86 -17.13 25.07
N ILE A 482 3.46 -15.90 24.72
CA ILE A 482 3.25 -14.81 25.68
C ILE A 482 1.76 -14.49 25.93
N ALA A 483 0.87 -15.02 25.10
CA ALA A 483 -0.57 -14.99 25.31
C ALA A 483 -1.20 -16.20 24.62
N LYS A 484 -2.17 -16.83 25.26
CA LYS A 484 -2.97 -17.93 24.72
C LYS A 484 -4.43 -17.63 25.03
N PHE A 485 -5.27 -17.64 23.99
CA PHE A 485 -6.70 -17.33 24.12
C PHE A 485 -7.52 -18.53 23.67
N THR A 486 -8.58 -18.80 24.42
CA THR A 486 -9.63 -19.76 24.06
C THR A 486 -10.95 -19.02 23.95
N GLU A 487 -11.75 -19.37 22.96
CA GLU A 487 -13.10 -18.87 22.85
C GLU A 487 -14.01 -19.60 23.84
N LYS A 488 -14.60 -18.85 24.77
CA LYS A 488 -15.60 -19.35 25.72
C LYS A 488 -16.84 -18.46 25.62
N ASN A 489 -17.97 -19.03 25.21
CA ASN A 489 -19.27 -18.33 25.08
C ASN A 489 -19.22 -17.08 24.17
N GLY A 490 -18.58 -17.16 22.98
CA GLY A 490 -18.50 -16.04 22.05
C GLY A 490 -17.57 -14.89 22.48
N LYS A 491 -16.83 -15.05 23.60
CA LYS A 491 -15.84 -14.06 24.07
C LYS A 491 -14.46 -14.71 24.15
N MET A 492 -13.45 -13.98 23.67
CA MET A 492 -12.05 -14.37 23.81
C MET A 492 -11.60 -14.16 25.26
N ALA A 493 -11.25 -15.23 25.94
CA ALA A 493 -10.69 -15.19 27.28
C ALA A 493 -9.27 -15.80 27.30
N PRO A 494 -8.37 -15.34 28.20
CA PRO A 494 -7.08 -15.99 28.40
C PRO A 494 -7.26 -17.48 28.74
N ALA A 495 -6.53 -18.36 28.05
CA ALA A 495 -6.60 -19.78 28.28
C ALA A 495 -5.99 -20.09 29.64
N GLU A 496 -6.78 -20.65 30.57
CA GLU A 496 -6.28 -21.18 31.82
C GLU A 496 -5.50 -22.48 31.57
N PRO A 497 -4.44 -22.74 32.32
CA PRO A 497 -3.72 -24.01 32.24
C PRO A 497 -4.66 -25.15 32.65
N LYS A 498 -4.66 -26.24 31.88
CA LYS A 498 -5.29 -27.48 32.34
C LYS A 498 -4.61 -27.91 33.66
N SER A 499 -5.38 -28.12 34.70
CA SER A 499 -4.98 -28.63 35.99
C SER A 499 -4.25 -29.97 35.89
#